data_69ac0e263d60767b1e76d85f88ac9b83
#
_entry.id   69ac0e263d60767b1e76d85f88ac9b83
#
_cell.length_a   1.000
_cell.length_b   1.000
_cell.length_c   1.000
_cell.angle_alpha   90.00
_cell.angle_beta   90.00
_cell.angle_gamma   90.00
#
_symmetry.space_group_name_H-M   'P 1'
#
loop_
_entity.id
_entity.type
_entity.pdbx_description
1 polymer ?
#
loop_
_entity_poly.entity_id
_entity_poly.type
_entity_poly.pdbx_seq_one_letter_code
_entity_poly.pdbx_strand_id
1 'polypeptide(L)'
;PQAMSKYYYYLVAGLPELTLEDSKLSYTVADFKAELYPDLSDEDRRLIDLFYLKFDNANVLKLLKDKDAAIDSRGNYSAEELAEFISSLKDGDEVADAVFPSYLSTFISEYFNTPAEDDFLHEDRLAALYYAYAMKCRNKFVSSWFAFNLTMNNVLVALTARKFKMDIAPLIVGDTEVCEALRLSLIHISEPTRRVVI
;
A
#
# COMPACT_ATOMS: atom_id res chain seq x y z
N PRO A 1 5.28 28.02 -17.28
CA PRO A 1 4.84 27.21 -18.40
C PRO A 1 3.85 26.22 -17.85
N GLN A 2 2.57 26.36 -18.26
CA GLN A 2 1.55 25.37 -17.98
C GLN A 2 1.99 24.10 -18.70
N ALA A 3 2.21 23.01 -17.95
CA ALA A 3 2.37 21.70 -18.54
C ALA A 3 1.11 21.42 -19.37
N MET A 4 1.26 21.31 -20.69
CA MET A 4 0.17 20.89 -21.55
C MET A 4 -0.26 19.51 -21.07
N SER A 5 -1.52 19.39 -20.61
CA SER A 5 -2.11 18.10 -20.27
C SER A 5 -2.00 17.19 -21.50
N LYS A 6 -1.27 16.08 -21.37
CA LYS A 6 -1.14 15.11 -22.44
C LYS A 6 -2.46 14.35 -22.52
N TYR A 7 -3.11 14.38 -23.66
CA TYR A 7 -4.38 13.68 -23.86
C TYR A 7 -4.10 12.24 -24.30
N TYR A 8 -4.49 11.27 -23.47
CA TYR A 8 -4.23 9.84 -23.68
C TYR A 8 -5.41 9.11 -24.35
N TYR A 9 -6.28 9.81 -25.07
CA TYR A 9 -7.46 9.18 -25.69
C TYR A 9 -7.14 7.96 -26.55
N TYR A 10 -6.04 8.04 -27.31
CA TYR A 10 -5.63 6.95 -28.16
C TYR A 10 -5.13 5.73 -27.36
N LEU A 11 -4.33 5.97 -26.32
CA LEU A 11 -3.86 4.92 -25.43
C LEU A 11 -5.01 4.23 -24.71
N VAL A 12 -5.93 5.02 -24.16
CA VAL A 12 -7.12 4.48 -23.45
C VAL A 12 -8.02 3.68 -24.38
N ALA A 13 -8.22 4.15 -25.62
CA ALA A 13 -9.01 3.43 -26.61
C ALA A 13 -8.37 2.11 -27.09
N GLY A 14 -7.04 1.99 -26.96
CA GLY A 14 -6.29 0.77 -27.29
C GLY A 14 -6.26 -0.26 -26.17
N LEU A 15 -6.71 0.07 -24.94
CA LEU A 15 -6.73 -0.89 -23.84
C LEU A 15 -7.71 -2.03 -24.12
N PRO A 16 -7.37 -3.27 -23.71
CA PRO A 16 -8.28 -4.40 -23.85
C PRO A 16 -9.57 -4.19 -23.05
N GLU A 17 -10.69 -4.57 -23.63
CA GLU A 17 -11.95 -4.61 -22.91
C GLU A 17 -11.92 -5.72 -21.87
N LEU A 18 -12.29 -5.38 -20.63
CA LEU A 18 -12.35 -6.32 -19.52
C LEU A 18 -13.81 -6.56 -19.15
N THR A 19 -14.21 -7.82 -19.14
CA THR A 19 -15.55 -8.23 -18.72
C THR A 19 -15.51 -9.00 -17.41
N LEU A 20 -16.64 -9.06 -16.68
CA LEU A 20 -16.75 -9.84 -15.45
C LEU A 20 -16.67 -11.35 -15.70
N GLU A 21 -16.83 -11.78 -16.95
CA GLU A 21 -16.80 -13.18 -17.38
C GLU A 21 -15.38 -13.67 -17.68
N ASP A 22 -14.43 -12.75 -17.81
CA ASP A 22 -13.04 -13.07 -18.10
C ASP A 22 -12.39 -13.75 -16.89
N SER A 23 -12.16 -15.05 -16.98
CA SER A 23 -11.51 -15.83 -15.92
C SER A 23 -10.01 -15.55 -15.77
N LYS A 24 -9.36 -14.99 -16.81
CA LYS A 24 -7.95 -14.61 -16.83
C LYS A 24 -7.77 -13.35 -17.66
N LEU A 25 -6.97 -12.43 -17.14
CA LEU A 25 -6.46 -11.31 -17.92
C LEU A 25 -5.44 -11.84 -18.93
N SER A 26 -5.71 -11.64 -20.21
CA SER A 26 -4.74 -11.93 -21.29
C SER A 26 -3.62 -10.89 -21.35
N TYR A 27 -3.81 -9.77 -20.68
CA TYR A 27 -2.94 -8.60 -20.64
C TYR A 27 -2.28 -8.50 -19.26
N THR A 28 -0.98 -8.69 -19.21
CA THR A 28 -0.22 -8.70 -17.96
C THR A 28 0.20 -7.30 -17.53
N VAL A 29 0.63 -7.15 -16.26
CA VAL A 29 1.22 -5.88 -15.78
C VAL A 29 2.49 -5.51 -16.56
N ALA A 30 3.28 -6.51 -16.97
CA ALA A 30 4.47 -6.28 -17.79
C ALA A 30 4.10 -5.73 -19.18
N ASP A 31 3.08 -6.31 -19.83
CA ASP A 31 2.57 -5.83 -21.12
C ASP A 31 2.04 -4.40 -20.98
N PHE A 32 1.25 -4.12 -19.92
CA PHE A 32 0.75 -2.80 -19.62
C PHE A 32 1.88 -1.76 -19.48
N LYS A 33 2.90 -2.08 -18.68
CA LYS A 33 4.04 -1.18 -18.50
C LYS A 33 4.83 -1.01 -19.81
N ALA A 34 5.08 -2.10 -20.56
CA ALA A 34 5.83 -2.03 -21.80
C ALA A 34 5.14 -1.20 -22.88
N GLU A 35 3.83 -1.28 -22.98
CA GLU A 35 3.05 -0.56 -24.00
C GLU A 35 2.74 0.89 -23.63
N LEU A 36 2.36 1.16 -22.37
CA LEU A 36 1.85 2.48 -22.00
C LEU A 36 2.93 3.42 -21.45
N TYR A 37 3.90 2.91 -20.68
CA TYR A 37 4.87 3.77 -20.01
C TYR A 37 5.70 4.64 -20.94
N PRO A 38 6.14 4.19 -22.15
CA PRO A 38 6.89 5.04 -23.09
C PRO A 38 6.14 6.33 -23.46
N ASP A 39 4.81 6.26 -23.52
CA ASP A 39 3.96 7.37 -23.95
C ASP A 39 3.46 8.24 -22.80
N LEU A 40 3.58 7.79 -21.55
CA LEU A 40 3.16 8.55 -20.37
C LEU A 40 4.18 9.62 -20.01
N SER A 41 3.71 10.70 -19.38
CA SER A 41 4.58 11.66 -18.72
C SER A 41 5.18 11.02 -17.44
N ASP A 42 6.32 11.55 -16.99
CA ASP A 42 6.94 11.07 -15.74
C ASP A 42 6.02 11.28 -14.52
N GLU A 43 5.20 12.35 -14.55
CA GLU A 43 4.22 12.59 -13.49
C GLU A 43 3.12 11.51 -13.48
N ASP A 44 2.59 11.16 -14.65
CA ASP A 44 1.52 10.15 -14.76
C ASP A 44 2.05 8.75 -14.48
N ARG A 45 3.29 8.42 -14.89
CA ARG A 45 3.95 7.17 -14.49
C ARG A 45 4.04 7.04 -12.97
N ARG A 46 4.51 8.09 -12.28
CA ARG A 46 4.57 8.10 -10.81
C ARG A 46 3.22 7.88 -10.16
N LEU A 47 2.13 8.43 -10.75
CA LEU A 47 0.78 8.18 -10.24
C LEU A 47 0.38 6.71 -10.35
N ILE A 48 0.72 6.07 -11.48
CA ILE A 48 0.43 4.65 -11.72
C ILE A 48 1.32 3.78 -10.81
N ASP A 49 2.59 4.12 -10.66
CA ASP A 49 3.54 3.40 -9.81
C ASP A 49 3.06 3.32 -8.35
N LEU A 50 2.31 4.32 -7.86
CA LEU A 50 1.72 4.25 -6.51
C LEU A 50 0.86 3.00 -6.30
N PHE A 51 0.15 2.54 -7.33
CA PHE A 51 -0.69 1.34 -7.23
C PHE A 51 0.12 0.05 -7.21
N TYR A 52 1.32 0.06 -7.78
CA TYR A 52 2.21 -1.11 -7.81
C TYR A 52 3.09 -1.21 -6.57
N LEU A 53 3.28 -0.14 -5.81
CA LEU A 53 4.05 -0.15 -4.55
C LEU A 53 3.56 -1.21 -3.55
N LYS A 54 2.31 -1.64 -3.62
CA LYS A 54 1.81 -2.77 -2.79
C LYS A 54 2.58 -4.07 -3.01
N PHE A 55 3.07 -4.29 -4.24
CA PHE A 55 3.89 -5.46 -4.57
C PHE A 55 5.32 -5.27 -4.06
N ASP A 56 5.86 -4.04 -4.17
CA ASP A 56 7.16 -3.71 -3.61
C ASP A 56 7.17 -3.83 -2.09
N ASN A 57 6.08 -3.43 -1.41
CA ASN A 57 5.92 -3.63 0.03
C ASN A 57 6.00 -5.12 0.41
N ALA A 58 5.28 -5.98 -0.30
CA ALA A 58 5.33 -7.42 -0.07
C ALA A 58 6.73 -8.00 -0.37
N ASN A 59 7.40 -7.48 -1.40
CA ASN A 59 8.76 -7.88 -1.76
C ASN A 59 9.78 -7.47 -0.68
N VAL A 60 9.68 -6.23 -0.16
CA VAL A 60 10.53 -5.76 0.93
C VAL A 60 10.38 -6.65 2.17
N LEU A 61 9.15 -6.97 2.58
CA LEU A 61 8.91 -7.85 3.72
C LEU A 61 9.50 -9.25 3.53
N LYS A 62 9.43 -9.79 2.30
CA LYS A 62 10.05 -11.08 1.98
C LYS A 62 11.57 -11.03 2.06
N LEU A 63 12.19 -10.00 1.44
CA LEU A 63 13.64 -9.84 1.41
C LEU A 63 14.25 -9.51 2.78
N LEU A 64 13.50 -8.85 3.66
CA LEU A 64 13.90 -8.63 5.04
C LEU A 64 13.98 -9.93 5.86
N LYS A 65 13.12 -10.92 5.52
CA LYS A 65 13.09 -12.24 6.15
C LYS A 65 14.10 -13.21 5.52
N ASP A 66 14.16 -13.21 4.19
CA ASP A 66 15.02 -14.09 3.40
C ASP A 66 15.53 -13.33 2.16
N LYS A 67 16.84 -13.12 2.12
CA LYS A 67 17.52 -12.37 1.06
C LYS A 67 17.35 -12.98 -0.33
N ASP A 68 17.17 -14.30 -0.41
CA ASP A 68 17.05 -15.06 -1.64
C ASP A 68 15.57 -15.33 -2.00
N ALA A 69 14.63 -14.70 -1.30
CA ALA A 69 13.21 -14.88 -1.54
C ALA A 69 12.80 -14.46 -2.96
N ALA A 70 11.97 -15.27 -3.60
CA ALA A 70 11.39 -14.92 -4.88
C ALA A 70 10.41 -13.75 -4.73
N ILE A 71 10.66 -12.67 -5.47
CA ILE A 71 9.84 -11.47 -5.47
C ILE A 71 8.70 -11.55 -6.49
N ASP A 72 7.69 -10.71 -6.30
CA ASP A 72 6.62 -10.49 -7.27
C ASP A 72 7.08 -9.45 -8.32
N SER A 73 7.17 -9.87 -9.58
CA SER A 73 7.64 -9.03 -10.68
C SER A 73 6.69 -7.88 -11.08
N ARG A 74 5.51 -7.80 -10.47
CA ARG A 74 4.56 -6.70 -10.69
C ARG A 74 4.96 -5.41 -9.97
N GLY A 75 5.91 -5.46 -9.06
CA GLY A 75 6.48 -4.30 -8.40
C GLY A 75 7.15 -3.32 -9.37
N ASN A 76 7.62 -2.22 -8.83
CA ASN A 76 8.33 -1.19 -9.59
C ASN A 76 9.84 -1.41 -9.59
N TYR A 77 10.35 -2.17 -8.63
CA TYR A 77 11.77 -2.39 -8.39
C TYR A 77 12.16 -3.85 -8.57
N SER A 78 13.38 -4.10 -9.04
CA SER A 78 13.95 -5.43 -9.14
C SER A 78 14.39 -5.97 -7.78
N ALA A 79 14.71 -7.27 -7.72
CA ALA A 79 15.21 -7.89 -6.50
C ALA A 79 16.57 -7.30 -6.08
N GLU A 80 17.43 -7.03 -7.07
CA GLU A 80 18.74 -6.45 -6.86
C GLU A 80 18.65 -5.03 -6.28
N GLU A 81 17.79 -4.18 -6.87
CA GLU A 81 17.57 -2.81 -6.38
C GLU A 81 17.03 -2.79 -4.95
N LEU A 82 16.05 -3.64 -4.63
CA LEU A 82 15.49 -3.72 -3.28
C LEU A 82 16.51 -4.28 -2.28
N ALA A 83 17.31 -5.28 -2.66
CA ALA A 83 18.32 -5.87 -1.79
C ALA A 83 19.45 -4.87 -1.48
N GLU A 84 19.91 -4.12 -2.48
CA GLU A 84 20.91 -3.05 -2.31
C GLU A 84 20.35 -1.95 -1.42
N PHE A 85 19.11 -1.51 -1.64
CA PHE A 85 18.44 -0.51 -0.82
C PHE A 85 18.34 -0.92 0.65
N ILE A 86 17.91 -2.16 0.92
CA ILE A 86 17.81 -2.71 2.28
C ILE A 86 19.20 -2.77 2.94
N SER A 87 20.24 -3.19 2.19
CA SER A 87 21.60 -3.26 2.71
C SER A 87 22.17 -1.89 3.06
N SER A 88 22.01 -0.90 2.18
CA SER A 88 22.47 0.47 2.41
C SER A 88 21.85 1.08 3.67
N LEU A 89 20.54 0.91 3.86
CA LEU A 89 19.86 1.40 5.07
C LEU A 89 20.28 0.66 6.34
N LYS A 90 20.59 -0.65 6.24
CA LYS A 90 21.10 -1.43 7.36
C LYS A 90 22.48 -0.96 7.79
N ASP A 91 23.34 -0.59 6.84
CA ASP A 91 24.69 -0.12 7.07
C ASP A 91 24.75 1.36 7.52
N GLY A 92 23.59 2.03 7.52
CA GLY A 92 23.45 3.43 7.96
C GLY A 92 23.81 4.46 6.90
N ASP A 93 23.87 4.05 5.64
CA ASP A 93 24.11 4.93 4.51
C ASP A 93 22.88 5.81 4.21
N GLU A 94 23.11 7.09 3.92
CA GLU A 94 22.05 7.95 3.40
C GLU A 94 21.74 7.56 1.95
N VAL A 95 20.61 6.87 1.76
CA VAL A 95 20.10 6.61 0.40
C VAL A 95 19.39 7.86 -0.10
N ALA A 96 19.74 8.30 -1.30
CA ALA A 96 19.08 9.44 -1.93
C ALA A 96 17.57 9.17 -2.06
N ASP A 97 16.73 9.98 -1.41
CA ASP A 97 15.26 9.92 -1.42
C ASP A 97 14.63 9.98 -2.83
N ALA A 98 15.46 10.21 -3.85
CA ALA A 98 15.01 10.37 -5.22
C ALA A 98 14.63 9.05 -5.92
N VAL A 99 15.15 7.92 -5.46
CA VAL A 99 14.99 6.61 -6.12
C VAL A 99 13.85 5.81 -5.49
N PHE A 100 13.76 5.80 -4.17
CA PHE A 100 12.75 5.05 -3.44
C PHE A 100 11.79 5.98 -2.69
N PRO A 101 10.51 5.57 -2.51
CA PRO A 101 9.57 6.31 -1.68
C PRO A 101 10.05 6.43 -0.23
N SER A 102 10.01 7.64 0.32
CA SER A 102 10.53 7.92 1.68
C SER A 102 9.90 7.05 2.79
N TYR A 103 8.68 6.58 2.62
CA TYR A 103 8.06 5.71 3.60
C TYR A 103 8.74 4.32 3.70
N LEU A 104 9.33 3.82 2.60
CA LEU A 104 10.09 2.56 2.61
C LEU A 104 11.38 2.72 3.42
N SER A 105 12.11 3.83 3.25
CA SER A 105 13.29 4.14 4.05
C SER A 105 12.93 4.20 5.54
N THR A 106 11.82 4.88 5.88
CA THR A 106 11.31 4.96 7.25
C THR A 106 11.03 3.57 7.82
N PHE A 107 10.28 2.75 7.07
CA PHE A 107 9.91 1.41 7.52
C PHE A 107 11.12 0.50 7.73
N ILE A 108 12.04 0.45 6.76
CA ILE A 108 13.23 -0.42 6.84
C ILE A 108 14.13 0.00 8.00
N SER A 109 14.30 1.31 8.23
CA SER A 109 15.05 1.81 9.38
C SER A 109 14.36 1.44 10.71
N GLU A 110 13.03 1.57 10.80
CA GLU A 110 12.26 1.13 11.97
C GLU A 110 12.42 -0.38 12.20
N TYR A 111 12.37 -1.19 11.15
CA TYR A 111 12.48 -2.64 11.21
C TYR A 111 13.80 -3.10 11.85
N PHE A 112 14.93 -2.47 11.50
CA PHE A 112 16.22 -2.82 12.08
C PHE A 112 16.43 -2.29 13.50
N ASN A 113 15.79 -1.16 13.85
CA ASN A 113 15.95 -0.51 15.14
C ASN A 113 14.96 -1.00 16.21
N THR A 114 13.82 -1.54 15.80
CA THR A 114 12.76 -1.98 16.71
C THR A 114 12.28 -3.36 16.29
N PRO A 115 12.95 -4.44 16.75
CA PRO A 115 12.48 -5.78 16.44
C PRO A 115 11.06 -5.98 16.97
N ALA A 116 10.10 -6.20 16.10
CA ALA A 116 8.78 -6.62 16.50
C ALA A 116 8.79 -8.12 16.79
N GLU A 117 8.10 -8.51 17.85
CA GLU A 117 7.91 -9.93 18.19
C GLU A 117 6.92 -10.61 17.24
N ASP A 118 6.13 -9.82 16.48
CA ASP A 118 5.05 -10.31 15.61
C ASP A 118 5.19 -9.73 14.18
N ASP A 119 5.21 -10.61 13.20
CA ASP A 119 5.27 -10.28 11.78
C ASP A 119 4.08 -9.42 11.32
N PHE A 120 2.89 -9.60 11.89
CA PHE A 120 1.70 -8.82 11.55
C PHE A 120 1.86 -7.34 11.88
N LEU A 121 2.60 -7.01 12.96
CA LEU A 121 2.87 -5.61 13.30
C LEU A 121 3.70 -4.91 12.22
N HIS A 122 4.62 -5.62 11.59
CA HIS A 122 5.41 -5.08 10.48
C HIS A 122 4.56 -4.86 9.22
N GLU A 123 3.68 -5.80 8.89
CA GLU A 123 2.77 -5.68 7.73
C GLU A 123 1.82 -4.50 7.90
N ASP A 124 1.18 -4.36 9.07
CA ASP A 124 0.28 -3.27 9.39
C ASP A 124 1.00 -1.91 9.42
N ARG A 125 2.21 -1.88 9.98
CA ARG A 125 3.04 -0.67 10.01
C ARG A 125 3.42 -0.21 8.60
N LEU A 126 3.87 -1.13 7.76
CA LEU A 126 4.21 -0.83 6.36
C LEU A 126 2.97 -0.37 5.59
N ALA A 127 1.83 -1.03 5.80
CA ALA A 127 0.57 -0.62 5.18
C ALA A 127 0.15 0.79 5.62
N ALA A 128 0.25 1.12 6.92
CA ALA A 128 -0.06 2.45 7.43
C ALA A 128 0.81 3.54 6.78
N LEU A 129 2.11 3.31 6.68
CA LEU A 129 3.06 4.22 6.04
C LEU A 129 2.78 4.39 4.54
N TYR A 130 2.49 3.29 3.85
CA TYR A 130 2.12 3.29 2.43
C TYR A 130 0.86 4.12 2.15
N TYR A 131 -0.22 3.85 2.88
CA TYR A 131 -1.46 4.61 2.71
C TYR A 131 -1.26 6.10 3.04
N ALA A 132 -0.55 6.41 4.14
CA ALA A 132 -0.24 7.80 4.49
C ALA A 132 0.57 8.51 3.39
N TYR A 133 1.51 7.81 2.75
CA TYR A 133 2.28 8.34 1.61
C TYR A 133 1.41 8.56 0.38
N ALA A 134 0.64 7.55 -0.02
CA ALA A 134 -0.18 7.60 -1.24
C ALA A 134 -1.32 8.64 -1.14
N MET A 135 -1.93 8.81 0.03
CA MET A 135 -2.96 9.82 0.26
C MET A 135 -2.44 11.27 0.21
N LYS A 136 -1.14 11.50 0.35
CA LYS A 136 -0.51 12.84 0.16
C LYS A 136 -0.38 13.23 -1.30
N CYS A 137 -0.71 12.35 -2.23
CA CYS A 137 -0.67 12.62 -3.66
C CYS A 137 -1.52 13.84 -4.02
N ARG A 138 -1.00 14.73 -4.89
CA ARG A 138 -1.71 15.92 -5.35
C ARG A 138 -2.92 15.60 -6.24
N ASN A 139 -2.89 14.46 -6.92
CA ASN A 139 -4.01 14.01 -7.74
C ASN A 139 -5.17 13.58 -6.84
N LYS A 140 -6.28 14.34 -6.89
CA LYS A 140 -7.46 14.13 -6.04
C LYS A 140 -8.11 12.75 -6.24
N PHE A 141 -8.14 12.25 -7.47
CA PHE A 141 -8.69 10.93 -7.73
C PHE A 141 -7.85 9.85 -7.03
N VAL A 142 -6.53 9.89 -7.23
CA VAL A 142 -5.60 8.90 -6.65
C VAL A 142 -5.64 8.95 -5.13
N SER A 143 -5.53 10.14 -4.53
CA SER A 143 -5.58 10.28 -3.07
C SER A 143 -6.91 9.80 -2.47
N SER A 144 -8.05 10.11 -3.13
CA SER A 144 -9.37 9.63 -2.70
C SER A 144 -9.53 8.12 -2.88
N TRP A 145 -8.94 7.55 -3.92
CA TRP A 145 -8.93 6.11 -4.14
C TRP A 145 -8.22 5.38 -2.99
N PHE A 146 -7.04 5.85 -2.59
CA PHE A 146 -6.31 5.26 -1.46
C PHE A 146 -7.05 5.42 -0.13
N ALA A 147 -7.65 6.60 0.13
CA ALA A 147 -8.47 6.82 1.31
C ALA A 147 -9.69 5.88 1.35
N PHE A 148 -10.35 5.69 0.22
CA PHE A 148 -11.47 4.75 0.08
C PHE A 148 -11.03 3.31 0.34
N ASN A 149 -9.92 2.86 -0.26
CA ASN A 149 -9.42 1.50 -0.07
C ASN A 149 -9.01 1.25 1.39
N LEU A 150 -8.32 2.19 2.03
CA LEU A 150 -7.99 2.09 3.46
C LEU A 150 -9.26 1.94 4.31
N THR A 151 -10.25 2.79 4.05
CA THR A 151 -11.54 2.75 4.76
C THR A 151 -12.23 1.39 4.56
N MET A 152 -12.32 0.91 3.33
CA MET A 152 -12.96 -0.37 3.01
C MET A 152 -12.25 -1.55 3.69
N ASN A 153 -10.93 -1.58 3.64
CA ASN A 153 -10.15 -2.63 4.29
C ASN A 153 -10.39 -2.64 5.80
N ASN A 154 -10.34 -1.47 6.45
CA ASN A 154 -10.59 -1.35 7.89
C ASN A 154 -12.01 -1.75 8.28
N VAL A 155 -13.02 -1.39 7.47
CA VAL A 155 -14.41 -1.83 7.71
C VAL A 155 -14.52 -3.35 7.60
N LEU A 156 -13.90 -3.98 6.61
CA LEU A 156 -13.90 -5.43 6.45
C LEU A 156 -13.18 -6.12 7.62
N VAL A 157 -12.04 -5.59 8.06
CA VAL A 157 -11.31 -6.06 9.24
C VAL A 157 -12.19 -5.95 10.48
N ALA A 158 -12.83 -4.79 10.70
CA ALA A 158 -13.71 -4.56 11.85
C ALA A 158 -14.90 -5.54 11.86
N LEU A 159 -15.55 -5.77 10.72
CA LEU A 159 -16.65 -6.73 10.60
C LEU A 159 -16.20 -8.17 10.87
N THR A 160 -15.01 -8.53 10.38
CA THR A 160 -14.41 -9.85 10.56
C THR A 160 -14.04 -10.06 12.03
N ALA A 161 -13.34 -9.11 12.64
CA ALA A 161 -12.95 -9.16 14.05
C ALA A 161 -14.19 -9.26 14.97
N ARG A 162 -15.25 -8.50 14.66
CA ARG A 162 -16.53 -8.60 15.39
C ARG A 162 -17.15 -10.00 15.29
N LYS A 163 -17.13 -10.59 14.09
CA LYS A 163 -17.65 -11.96 13.87
C LYS A 163 -16.89 -12.99 14.72
N PHE A 164 -15.58 -12.81 14.85
CA PHE A 164 -14.72 -13.74 15.60
C PHE A 164 -14.46 -13.30 17.05
N LYS A 165 -15.12 -12.24 17.53
CA LYS A 165 -14.98 -11.69 18.89
C LYS A 165 -13.53 -11.32 19.24
N MET A 166 -12.78 -10.80 18.27
CA MET A 166 -11.42 -10.32 18.43
C MET A 166 -11.45 -8.84 18.85
N ASP A 167 -10.39 -8.38 19.52
CA ASP A 167 -10.18 -6.95 19.73
C ASP A 167 -9.88 -6.28 18.38
N ILE A 168 -10.59 -5.22 18.09
CA ILE A 168 -10.56 -4.57 16.79
C ILE A 168 -9.56 -3.40 16.77
N ALA A 169 -9.40 -2.73 17.89
CA ALA A 169 -8.59 -1.51 17.95
C ALA A 169 -7.17 -1.70 17.40
N PRO A 170 -6.42 -2.76 17.75
CA PRO A 170 -5.08 -2.99 17.21
C PRO A 170 -5.06 -3.38 15.73
N LEU A 171 -6.17 -3.84 15.18
CA LEU A 171 -6.26 -4.32 13.80
C LEU A 171 -6.59 -3.22 12.77
N ILE A 172 -6.92 -2.01 13.23
CA ILE A 172 -7.25 -0.89 12.35
C ILE A 172 -5.96 -0.18 11.92
N VAL A 173 -5.69 -0.22 10.63
CA VAL A 173 -4.51 0.38 10.00
C VAL A 173 -4.73 1.86 9.71
N GLY A 174 -3.71 2.70 9.96
CA GLY A 174 -3.70 4.12 9.63
C GLY A 174 -4.37 5.01 10.67
N ASP A 175 -4.28 6.33 10.48
CA ASP A 175 -4.63 7.36 11.48
C ASP A 175 -5.59 8.42 10.91
N THR A 176 -6.51 8.01 10.03
CA THR A 176 -7.56 8.90 9.52
C THR A 176 -8.70 9.02 10.55
N GLU A 177 -9.51 10.08 10.44
CA GLU A 177 -10.70 10.25 11.29
C GLU A 177 -11.64 9.02 11.26
N VAL A 178 -11.74 8.37 10.10
CA VAL A 178 -12.54 7.14 9.96
C VAL A 178 -11.90 5.98 10.71
N CYS A 179 -10.56 5.85 10.69
CA CYS A 179 -9.85 4.83 11.45
C CYS A 179 -10.09 5.02 12.95
N GLU A 180 -9.99 6.24 13.44
CA GLU A 180 -10.27 6.56 14.85
C GLU A 180 -11.73 6.29 15.22
N ALA A 181 -12.67 6.70 14.37
CA ALA A 181 -14.09 6.42 14.59
C ALA A 181 -14.37 4.91 14.65
N LEU A 182 -13.72 4.11 13.81
CA LEU A 182 -13.83 2.64 13.84
C LEU A 182 -13.27 2.06 15.15
N ARG A 183 -12.12 2.52 15.62
CA ARG A 183 -11.53 2.10 16.89
C ARG A 183 -12.48 2.42 18.06
N LEU A 184 -13.03 3.65 18.09
CA LEU A 184 -13.90 4.12 19.17
C LEU A 184 -15.30 3.50 19.13
N SER A 185 -15.91 3.34 17.96
CA SER A 185 -17.29 2.82 17.83
C SER A 185 -17.44 1.40 18.35
N LEU A 186 -16.33 0.66 18.43
CA LEU A 186 -16.30 -0.73 18.78
C LEU A 186 -15.98 -0.97 20.25
N ILE A 187 -15.40 0.03 20.95
CA ILE A 187 -15.21 0.01 22.39
C ILE A 187 -16.58 0.04 23.11
N HIS A 188 -17.54 0.80 22.58
CA HIS A 188 -18.88 0.88 23.17
C HIS A 188 -19.76 -0.37 22.97
N ILE A 189 -19.41 -1.27 22.04
CA ILE A 189 -20.17 -2.51 21.77
C ILE A 189 -19.68 -3.66 22.65
N SER A 190 -18.46 -3.60 23.16
CA SER A 190 -17.87 -4.62 24.05
C SER A 190 -18.21 -4.40 25.53
N GLU A 191 -18.76 -3.25 25.94
CA GLU A 191 -19.32 -3.10 27.28
C GLU A 191 -20.65 -3.85 27.38
N PRO A 192 -20.74 -4.91 28.21
CA PRO A 192 -22.03 -5.51 28.51
C PRO A 192 -22.89 -4.46 29.17
N THR A 193 -24.00 -4.12 28.55
CA THR A 193 -25.05 -3.32 29.19
C THR A 193 -25.33 -3.97 30.55
N ARG A 194 -24.81 -3.41 31.63
CA ARG A 194 -25.26 -3.75 32.99
C ARG A 194 -26.76 -3.45 33.02
N ARG A 195 -27.56 -4.50 32.87
CA ARG A 195 -28.95 -4.42 33.26
C ARG A 195 -28.97 -4.00 34.72
N VAL A 196 -29.30 -2.75 34.95
CA VAL A 196 -29.78 -2.31 36.28
C VAL A 196 -31.09 -3.05 36.46
N VAL A 197 -31.02 -4.14 37.22
CA VAL A 197 -32.22 -4.79 37.75
C VAL A 197 -32.66 -3.89 38.91
N ILE A 198 -33.77 -3.21 38.72
CA ILE A 198 -34.51 -2.52 39.77
C ILE A 198 -35.38 -3.56 40.50
#